data_a9cf86c2ca71d2a20da53fb0fe57158e
#
_entry.id   a9cf86c2ca71d2a20da53fb0fe57158e
#
_cell.length_a   1.000
_cell.length_b   1.000
_cell.length_c   1.000
_cell.angle_alpha   90.00
_cell.angle_beta   90.00
_cell.angle_gamma   90.00
#
_symmetry.space_group_name_H-M   'P 1'
#
loop_
_entity.id
_entity.type
_entity.pdbx_description
1 polymer ?
#
loop_
_entity_poly.entity_id
_entity_poly.type
_entity_poly.pdbx_seq_one_letter_code
_entity_poly.pdbx_strand_id
1 'polypeptide(L)'
;MAESFEKKRPVLAVVGPTATGKTALGVALAEQFGGEIISADSMQIYKGLDIGTAKVTPEETHGIPHHAVDLLEPDQTFSVADFTALAGTLETDLSARGKLPILVGGTGLYVQSFLYGVRFTAEKAPDGLREQLAAELAEKGPAALYEELKQVDPEAAAAIHPNNQVRVL
;
A
#
# COMPACT_ATOMS: atom_id res chain seq x y z
N MET A 1 32.04 -9.67 -10.63
CA MET A 1 31.47 -8.60 -9.78
C MET A 1 30.57 -9.31 -8.76
N ALA A 2 30.95 -9.30 -7.49
CA ALA A 2 30.14 -9.90 -6.43
C ALA A 2 28.95 -8.99 -6.20
N GLU A 3 27.74 -9.46 -6.50
CA GLU A 3 26.52 -8.85 -6.00
C GLU A 3 26.62 -8.86 -4.48
N SER A 4 26.73 -7.66 -3.89
CA SER A 4 26.58 -7.49 -2.46
C SER A 4 25.15 -7.91 -2.11
N PHE A 5 24.97 -9.10 -1.56
CA PHE A 5 23.73 -9.45 -0.90
C PHE A 5 23.50 -8.43 0.22
N GLU A 6 22.72 -7.41 -0.06
CA GLU A 6 22.24 -6.50 0.96
C GLU A 6 21.53 -7.35 2.01
N LYS A 7 22.05 -7.35 3.23
CA LYS A 7 21.55 -8.18 4.32
C LYS A 7 20.12 -7.71 4.59
N LYS A 8 19.14 -8.44 4.05
CA LYS A 8 17.72 -8.13 4.24
C LYS A 8 17.43 -8.07 5.74
N ARG A 9 16.92 -6.96 6.20
CA ARG A 9 16.52 -6.76 7.59
C ARG A 9 15.23 -7.52 7.86
N PRO A 10 15.06 -8.15 9.03
CA PRO A 10 13.84 -8.89 9.32
C PRO A 10 12.65 -7.92 9.44
N VAL A 11 11.55 -8.23 8.77
CA VAL A 11 10.25 -7.59 8.92
C VAL A 11 9.24 -8.67 9.25
N LEU A 12 8.42 -8.46 10.26
CA LEU A 12 7.34 -9.36 10.58
C LEU A 12 6.04 -8.82 9.97
N ALA A 13 5.24 -9.67 9.34
CA ALA A 13 3.97 -9.25 8.74
C ALA A 13 2.77 -10.00 9.36
N VAL A 14 1.78 -9.25 9.82
CA VAL A 14 0.49 -9.74 10.33
C VAL A 14 -0.59 -9.30 9.37
N VAL A 15 -1.05 -10.23 8.55
CA VAL A 15 -1.98 -9.94 7.45
C VAL A 15 -3.25 -10.78 7.55
N GLY A 16 -4.35 -10.27 7.01
CA GLY A 16 -5.62 -10.97 6.99
C GLY A 16 -6.82 -10.04 6.83
N PRO A 17 -8.05 -10.59 6.74
CA PRO A 17 -9.27 -9.79 6.62
C PRO A 17 -9.52 -8.89 7.85
N THR A 18 -10.44 -7.93 7.70
CA THR A 18 -10.91 -7.11 8.82
C THR A 18 -11.53 -7.98 9.91
N ALA A 19 -11.46 -7.53 11.16
CA ALA A 19 -12.01 -8.21 12.35
C ALA A 19 -11.40 -9.59 12.70
N THR A 20 -10.20 -9.92 12.23
CA THR A 20 -9.49 -11.18 12.58
C THR A 20 -8.51 -11.04 13.75
N GLY A 21 -8.50 -9.93 14.46
CA GLY A 21 -7.61 -9.72 15.62
C GLY A 21 -6.17 -9.32 15.27
N LYS A 22 -5.89 -8.89 14.03
CA LYS A 22 -4.53 -8.50 13.59
C LYS A 22 -3.89 -7.44 14.49
N THR A 23 -4.65 -6.42 14.87
CA THR A 23 -4.15 -5.31 15.69
C THR A 23 -3.67 -5.81 17.04
N ALA A 24 -4.50 -6.56 17.75
CA ALA A 24 -4.14 -7.14 19.06
C ALA A 24 -2.93 -8.08 18.94
N LEU A 25 -2.86 -8.91 17.90
CA LEU A 25 -1.72 -9.78 17.65
C LEU A 25 -0.45 -8.95 17.34
N GLY A 26 -0.56 -7.91 16.52
CA GLY A 26 0.56 -7.01 16.19
C GLY A 26 1.13 -6.33 17.43
N VAL A 27 0.26 -5.80 18.30
CA VAL A 27 0.65 -5.19 19.57
C VAL A 27 1.36 -6.20 20.48
N ALA A 28 0.80 -7.39 20.68
CA ALA A 28 1.43 -8.44 21.49
C ALA A 28 2.81 -8.85 20.96
N LEU A 29 2.98 -8.94 19.64
CA LEU A 29 4.27 -9.23 19.01
C LEU A 29 5.25 -8.06 19.19
N ALA A 30 4.77 -6.81 19.10
CA ALA A 30 5.60 -5.63 19.31
C ALA A 30 6.11 -5.56 20.77
N GLU A 31 5.26 -5.85 21.75
CA GLU A 31 5.64 -5.95 23.16
C GLU A 31 6.70 -7.05 23.37
N GLN A 32 6.46 -8.23 22.82
CA GLN A 32 7.34 -9.39 23.02
C GLN A 32 8.70 -9.24 22.35
N PHE A 33 8.75 -8.65 21.15
CA PHE A 33 9.98 -8.57 20.34
C PHE A 33 10.60 -7.18 20.29
N GLY A 34 10.08 -6.21 21.05
CA GLY A 34 10.59 -4.85 21.07
C GLY A 34 10.40 -4.12 19.75
N GLY A 35 9.30 -4.41 19.06
CA GLY A 35 8.99 -3.84 17.74
C GLY A 35 8.11 -2.59 17.80
N GLU A 36 7.86 -2.02 16.61
CA GLU A 36 6.88 -0.96 16.38
C GLU A 36 6.05 -1.32 15.13
N ILE A 37 4.82 -0.83 15.08
CA ILE A 37 3.85 -1.21 14.04
C ILE A 37 3.89 -0.23 12.87
N ILE A 38 3.86 -0.77 11.64
CA ILE A 38 3.60 -0.03 10.40
C ILE A 38 2.25 -0.50 9.89
N SER A 39 1.24 0.40 9.89
CA SER A 39 -0.09 0.06 9.38
C SER A 39 -0.06 -0.09 7.86
N ALA A 40 -0.47 -1.27 7.37
CA ALA A 40 -0.68 -1.56 5.94
C ALA A 40 -2.17 -1.56 5.60
N ASP A 41 -2.86 -0.51 6.01
CA ASP A 41 -4.27 -0.26 5.70
C ASP A 41 -4.40 1.06 4.95
N SER A 42 -4.98 1.01 3.75
CA SER A 42 -5.08 2.17 2.86
C SER A 42 -6.04 3.25 3.35
N MET A 43 -6.84 2.98 4.37
CA MET A 43 -7.80 3.93 4.92
C MET A 43 -7.36 4.52 6.27
N GLN A 44 -6.57 3.79 7.06
CA GLN A 44 -6.13 4.27 8.37
C GLN A 44 -5.10 5.40 8.28
N ILE A 45 -4.50 5.62 7.12
CA ILE A 45 -3.56 6.73 6.90
C ILE A 45 -4.24 8.10 6.96
N TYR A 46 -5.56 8.15 6.71
CA TYR A 46 -6.32 9.40 6.70
C TYR A 46 -6.82 9.78 8.08
N LYS A 47 -6.66 11.05 8.44
CA LYS A 47 -7.14 11.62 9.69
C LYS A 47 -8.67 11.62 9.74
N GLY A 48 -9.22 11.37 10.93
CA GLY A 48 -10.67 11.42 11.19
C GLY A 48 -11.47 10.26 10.63
N LEU A 49 -10.87 9.31 9.91
CA LEU A 49 -11.54 8.11 9.44
C LEU A 49 -11.33 6.96 10.45
N ASP A 50 -11.91 7.07 11.64
CA ASP A 50 -11.57 6.21 12.76
C ASP A 50 -12.50 4.99 12.89
N ILE A 51 -13.81 5.21 12.86
CA ILE A 51 -14.82 4.16 13.16
C ILE A 51 -14.90 3.13 12.03
N GLY A 52 -15.10 3.58 10.80
CA GLY A 52 -15.28 2.70 9.64
C GLY A 52 -14.05 1.90 9.24
N THR A 53 -12.86 2.36 9.64
CA THR A 53 -11.57 1.72 9.36
C THR A 53 -11.07 0.85 10.50
N ALA A 54 -11.80 0.80 11.61
CA ALA A 54 -11.38 0.14 12.85
C ALA A 54 -9.94 0.55 13.24
N LYS A 55 -9.68 1.86 13.20
CA LYS A 55 -8.38 2.42 13.59
C LYS A 55 -8.11 2.12 15.06
N VAL A 56 -6.88 1.75 15.37
CA VAL A 56 -6.45 1.44 16.72
C VAL A 56 -6.66 2.64 17.64
N THR A 57 -7.24 2.42 18.81
CA THR A 57 -7.37 3.47 19.85
C THR A 57 -6.11 3.58 20.67
N PRO A 58 -5.87 4.73 21.36
CA PRO A 58 -4.72 4.90 22.24
C PRO A 58 -4.60 3.77 23.29
N GLU A 59 -5.72 3.29 23.83
CA GLU A 59 -5.76 2.21 24.80
C GLU A 59 -5.33 0.87 24.18
N GLU A 60 -5.75 0.58 22.96
CA GLU A 60 -5.42 -0.65 22.26
C GLU A 60 -3.97 -0.69 21.79
N THR A 61 -3.30 0.46 21.68
CA THR A 61 -1.87 0.48 21.31
C THR A 61 -0.96 -0.05 22.40
N HIS A 62 -1.39 -0.07 23.65
CA HIS A 62 -0.55 -0.34 24.84
C HIS A 62 0.75 0.49 24.86
N GLY A 63 0.73 1.68 24.27
CA GLY A 63 1.91 2.54 24.14
C GLY A 63 2.90 2.14 23.04
N ILE A 64 2.59 1.12 22.22
CA ILE A 64 3.39 0.76 21.04
C ILE A 64 3.15 1.80 19.94
N PRO A 65 4.21 2.40 19.38
CA PRO A 65 4.08 3.31 18.26
C PRO A 65 3.48 2.63 17.04
N HIS A 66 2.47 3.28 16.46
CA HIS A 66 1.85 2.88 15.19
C HIS A 66 2.17 3.94 14.13
N HIS A 67 2.87 3.54 13.10
CA HIS A 67 3.28 4.37 11.97
C HIS A 67 2.31 4.19 10.80
N ALA A 68 2.30 5.14 9.87
CA ALA A 68 1.41 5.18 8.71
C ALA A 68 -0.09 5.23 9.10
N VAL A 69 -0.40 5.93 10.19
CA VAL A 69 -1.75 6.21 10.69
C VAL A 69 -1.89 7.73 10.83
N ASP A 70 -3.03 8.30 10.46
CA ASP A 70 -3.34 9.74 10.65
C ASP A 70 -2.32 10.72 10.03
N LEU A 71 -1.75 10.39 8.89
CA LEU A 71 -0.75 11.24 8.24
C LEU A 71 -1.35 12.25 7.27
N LEU A 72 -2.44 11.90 6.60
CA LEU A 72 -2.99 12.66 5.48
C LEU A 72 -4.40 13.18 5.79
N GLU A 73 -4.75 14.31 5.17
CA GLU A 73 -6.13 14.77 5.14
C GLU A 73 -6.94 13.94 4.11
N PRO A 74 -8.27 13.80 4.28
CA PRO A 74 -9.09 12.93 3.43
C PRO A 74 -9.15 13.32 1.94
N ASP A 75 -8.79 14.55 1.60
CA ASP A 75 -8.73 15.06 0.22
C ASP A 75 -7.38 14.81 -0.47
N GLN A 76 -6.40 14.29 0.24
CA GLN A 76 -5.09 13.96 -0.30
C GLN A 76 -5.08 12.55 -0.88
N THR A 77 -4.28 12.35 -1.92
CA THR A 77 -4.10 11.02 -2.54
C THR A 77 -2.91 10.29 -1.95
N PHE A 78 -3.04 8.97 -1.80
CA PHE A 78 -1.96 8.11 -1.35
C PHE A 78 -1.95 6.80 -2.14
N SER A 79 -0.90 6.60 -2.89
CA SER A 79 -0.75 5.44 -3.77
C SER A 79 0.02 4.30 -3.08
N VAL A 80 0.02 3.12 -3.72
CA VAL A 80 0.87 2.00 -3.30
C VAL A 80 2.36 2.32 -3.40
N ALA A 81 2.77 3.17 -4.34
CA ALA A 81 4.14 3.65 -4.48
C ALA A 81 4.54 4.53 -3.28
N ASP A 82 3.66 5.44 -2.86
CA ASP A 82 3.87 6.28 -1.68
C ASP A 82 3.98 5.42 -0.42
N PHE A 83 3.10 4.42 -0.27
CA PHE A 83 3.17 3.48 0.84
C PHE A 83 4.49 2.73 0.87
N THR A 84 4.94 2.19 -0.26
CA THR A 84 6.16 1.40 -0.33
C THR A 84 7.39 2.24 0.02
N ALA A 85 7.44 3.50 -0.44
CA ALA A 85 8.49 4.44 -0.09
C ALA A 85 8.49 4.79 1.41
N LEU A 86 7.31 5.09 1.98
CA LEU A 86 7.14 5.38 3.40
C LEU A 86 7.54 4.17 4.26
N ALA A 87 7.02 2.98 3.94
CA ALA A 87 7.31 1.76 4.68
C ALA A 87 8.80 1.40 4.64
N GLY A 88 9.48 1.62 3.51
CA GLY A 88 10.93 1.43 3.39
C GLY A 88 11.75 2.40 4.25
N THR A 89 11.31 3.67 4.32
CA THR A 89 11.92 4.67 5.21
C THR A 89 11.74 4.29 6.69
N LEU A 90 10.52 3.90 7.07
CA LEU A 90 10.21 3.45 8.43
C LEU A 90 10.98 2.18 8.81
N GLU A 91 11.04 1.19 7.92
CA GLU A 91 11.82 -0.04 8.13
C GLU A 91 13.30 0.29 8.41
N THR A 92 13.87 1.20 7.65
CA THR A 92 15.26 1.62 7.81
C THR A 92 15.48 2.33 9.15
N ASP A 93 14.62 3.26 9.53
CA ASP A 93 14.70 3.99 10.81
C ASP A 93 14.52 3.03 12.00
N LEU A 94 13.47 2.21 11.99
CA LEU A 94 13.19 1.25 13.03
C LEU A 94 14.37 0.29 13.25
N SER A 95 14.89 -0.26 12.16
CA SER A 95 16.04 -1.16 12.21
C SER A 95 17.30 -0.47 12.75
N ALA A 96 17.54 0.80 12.41
CA ALA A 96 18.65 1.59 12.94
C ALA A 96 18.53 1.83 14.45
N ARG A 97 17.29 1.93 14.96
CA ARG A 97 16.99 2.03 16.40
C ARG A 97 16.96 0.68 17.13
N GLY A 98 17.23 -0.42 16.45
CA GLY A 98 17.17 -1.78 17.00
C GLY A 98 15.74 -2.25 17.27
N LYS A 99 14.73 -1.65 16.62
CA LYS A 99 13.33 -2.02 16.71
C LYS A 99 12.96 -2.97 15.57
N LEU A 100 12.12 -3.97 15.87
CA LEU A 100 11.58 -4.85 14.85
C LEU A 100 10.42 -4.16 14.12
N PRO A 101 10.51 -3.92 12.78
CA PRO A 101 9.36 -3.44 12.02
C PRO A 101 8.30 -4.52 11.93
N ILE A 102 7.07 -4.21 12.34
CA ILE A 102 5.92 -5.13 12.27
C ILE A 102 4.86 -4.52 11.36
N LEU A 103 4.70 -5.10 10.18
CA LEU A 103 3.69 -4.68 9.21
C LEU A 103 2.35 -5.30 9.56
N VAL A 104 1.34 -4.48 9.86
CA VAL A 104 0.00 -4.95 10.26
C VAL A 104 -1.05 -4.36 9.34
N GLY A 105 -1.83 -5.18 8.64
CA GLY A 105 -2.92 -4.64 7.82
C GLY A 105 -3.63 -5.63 6.92
N GLY A 106 -4.62 -5.10 6.17
CA GLY A 106 -5.47 -5.86 5.26
C GLY A 106 -5.33 -5.47 3.79
N THR A 107 -4.58 -4.40 3.46
CA THR A 107 -4.39 -3.97 2.08
C THR A 107 -3.32 -4.82 1.41
N GLY A 108 -3.74 -5.93 0.79
CA GLY A 108 -2.85 -6.94 0.22
C GLY A 108 -1.84 -6.38 -0.77
N LEU A 109 -2.24 -5.40 -1.59
CA LEU A 109 -1.35 -4.74 -2.54
C LEU A 109 -0.20 -4.01 -1.84
N TYR A 110 -0.45 -3.34 -0.72
CA TYR A 110 0.58 -2.67 0.08
C TYR A 110 1.59 -3.65 0.63
N VAL A 111 1.08 -4.69 1.28
CA VAL A 111 1.90 -5.76 1.89
C VAL A 111 2.76 -6.44 0.84
N GLN A 112 2.14 -6.88 -0.27
CA GLN A 112 2.82 -7.58 -1.35
C GLN A 112 3.90 -6.70 -1.99
N SER A 113 3.56 -5.46 -2.33
CA SER A 113 4.51 -4.54 -2.99
C SER A 113 5.72 -4.24 -2.12
N PHE A 114 5.52 -4.04 -0.82
CA PHE A 114 6.60 -3.78 0.11
C PHE A 114 7.48 -5.03 0.33
N LEU A 115 6.88 -6.18 0.65
CA LEU A 115 7.64 -7.39 0.98
C LEU A 115 8.40 -7.97 -0.22
N TYR A 116 7.86 -7.89 -1.41
CA TYR A 116 8.51 -8.37 -2.63
C TYR A 116 9.38 -7.32 -3.31
N GLY A 117 9.45 -6.09 -2.77
CA GLY A 117 10.29 -5.03 -3.30
C GLY A 117 9.85 -4.59 -4.70
N VAL A 118 8.54 -4.51 -4.94
CA VAL A 118 8.01 -4.04 -6.22
C VAL A 118 8.50 -2.62 -6.46
N ARG A 119 9.22 -2.43 -7.56
CA ARG A 119 9.68 -1.12 -7.99
C ARG A 119 8.60 -0.50 -8.87
N PHE A 120 8.06 0.60 -8.42
CA PHE A 120 7.18 1.42 -9.26
C PHE A 120 8.04 2.31 -10.13
N THR A 121 7.74 2.34 -11.42
CA THR A 121 8.41 3.24 -12.34
C THR A 121 8.15 4.69 -11.91
N ALA A 122 9.20 5.50 -11.87
CA ALA A 122 9.10 6.92 -11.53
C ALA A 122 8.42 7.75 -12.64
N GLU A 123 8.13 7.12 -13.77
CA GLU A 123 7.41 7.75 -14.87
C GLU A 123 5.96 7.99 -14.45
N LYS A 124 5.70 9.22 -14.06
CA LYS A 124 4.32 9.68 -13.90
C LYS A 124 3.71 9.78 -15.30
N ALA A 125 2.49 9.29 -15.43
CA ALA A 125 1.70 9.58 -16.62
C ALA A 125 1.68 11.11 -16.84
N PRO A 126 1.70 11.57 -18.10
CA PRO A 126 1.54 12.99 -18.40
C PRO A 126 0.34 13.58 -17.68
N ASP A 127 0.50 14.82 -17.18
CA ASP A 127 -0.60 15.51 -16.51
C ASP A 127 -1.81 15.62 -17.45
N GLY A 128 -2.98 15.30 -16.95
CA GLY A 128 -4.23 15.32 -17.72
C GLY A 128 -4.50 14.09 -18.60
N LEU A 129 -3.58 13.13 -18.70
CA LEU A 129 -3.78 11.93 -19.52
C LEU A 129 -4.99 11.10 -19.02
N ARG A 130 -5.13 10.98 -17.72
CA ARG A 130 -6.23 10.21 -17.13
C ARG A 130 -7.59 10.85 -17.37
N GLU A 131 -7.67 12.17 -17.29
CA GLU A 131 -8.85 12.96 -17.61
C GLU A 131 -9.19 12.85 -19.09
N GLN A 132 -8.19 12.88 -19.96
CA GLN A 132 -8.36 12.68 -21.40
C GLN A 132 -8.92 11.29 -21.70
N LEU A 133 -8.31 10.24 -21.17
CA LEU A 133 -8.79 8.86 -21.37
C LEU A 133 -10.19 8.63 -20.77
N ALA A 134 -10.51 9.28 -19.64
CA ALA A 134 -11.85 9.24 -19.08
C ALA A 134 -12.90 9.91 -19.98
N ALA A 135 -12.55 11.03 -20.61
CA ALA A 135 -13.40 11.68 -21.61
C ALA A 135 -13.60 10.80 -22.85
N GLU A 136 -12.53 10.17 -23.35
CA GLU A 136 -12.61 9.21 -24.45
C GLU A 136 -13.46 7.98 -24.12
N LEU A 137 -13.35 7.47 -22.90
CA LEU A 137 -14.21 6.38 -22.41
C LEU A 137 -15.70 6.78 -22.44
N ALA A 138 -16.00 8.00 -22.03
CA ALA A 138 -17.37 8.51 -22.04
C ALA A 138 -17.92 8.70 -23.47
N GLU A 139 -17.07 9.10 -24.43
CA GLU A 139 -17.45 9.35 -25.82
C GLU A 139 -17.53 8.05 -26.66
N LYS A 140 -16.46 7.24 -26.59
CA LYS A 140 -16.26 6.07 -27.49
C LYS A 140 -16.73 4.74 -26.87
N GLY A 141 -16.91 4.72 -25.54
CA GLY A 141 -17.29 3.55 -24.78
C GLY A 141 -16.11 2.60 -24.44
N PRO A 142 -16.33 1.66 -23.50
CA PRO A 142 -15.26 0.82 -22.95
C PRO A 142 -14.64 -0.14 -23.98
N ALA A 143 -15.39 -0.57 -24.99
CA ALA A 143 -14.88 -1.48 -26.01
C ALA A 143 -13.80 -0.83 -26.88
N ALA A 144 -13.96 0.44 -27.21
CA ALA A 144 -13.00 1.19 -28.03
C ALA A 144 -11.66 1.35 -27.28
N LEU A 145 -11.70 1.77 -26.02
CA LEU A 145 -10.49 1.88 -25.21
C LEU A 145 -9.78 0.53 -25.00
N TYR A 146 -10.55 -0.53 -24.84
CA TYR A 146 -9.95 -1.87 -24.70
C TYR A 146 -9.26 -2.34 -25.98
N GLU A 147 -9.80 -2.03 -27.16
CA GLU A 147 -9.14 -2.32 -28.45
C GLU A 147 -7.86 -1.47 -28.60
N GLU A 148 -7.86 -0.23 -28.13
CA GLU A 148 -6.66 0.62 -28.10
C GLU A 148 -5.59 0.04 -27.16
N LEU A 149 -5.99 -0.37 -25.94
CA LEU A 149 -5.09 -1.06 -25.01
C LEU A 149 -4.45 -2.30 -25.64
N LYS A 150 -5.20 -3.10 -26.40
CA LYS A 150 -4.65 -4.26 -27.12
C LYS A 150 -3.56 -3.90 -28.12
N GLN A 151 -3.61 -2.70 -28.70
CA GLN A 151 -2.60 -2.23 -29.65
C GLN A 151 -1.35 -1.71 -28.94
N VAL A 152 -1.53 -1.03 -27.82
CA VAL A 152 -0.45 -0.38 -27.07
C VAL A 152 0.25 -1.37 -26.14
N ASP A 153 -0.52 -2.21 -25.43
CA ASP A 153 -0.02 -3.21 -24.49
C ASP A 153 -0.87 -4.50 -24.57
N PRO A 154 -0.56 -5.40 -25.50
CA PRO A 154 -1.29 -6.66 -25.68
C PRO A 154 -1.23 -7.58 -24.46
N GLU A 155 -0.12 -7.53 -23.68
CA GLU A 155 0.08 -8.36 -22.50
C GLU A 155 -0.82 -7.91 -21.35
N ALA A 156 -0.86 -6.61 -21.08
CA ALA A 156 -1.79 -6.03 -20.11
C ALA A 156 -3.25 -6.28 -20.52
N ALA A 157 -3.59 -6.10 -21.78
CA ALA A 157 -4.93 -6.37 -22.30
C ALA A 157 -5.36 -7.83 -22.08
N ALA A 158 -4.47 -8.79 -22.27
CA ALA A 158 -4.77 -10.21 -22.04
C ALA A 158 -5.06 -10.53 -20.55
N ALA A 159 -4.48 -9.75 -19.63
CA ALA A 159 -4.65 -9.92 -18.17
C ALA A 159 -5.86 -9.15 -17.61
N ILE A 160 -6.46 -8.22 -18.37
CA ILE A 160 -7.52 -7.33 -17.92
C ILE A 160 -8.84 -7.71 -18.59
N HIS A 161 -9.92 -7.85 -17.79
CA HIS A 161 -11.25 -8.07 -18.35
C HIS A 161 -11.76 -6.80 -19.06
N PRO A 162 -12.31 -6.87 -20.28
CA PRO A 162 -12.74 -5.69 -21.06
C PRO A 162 -13.69 -4.75 -20.34
N ASN A 163 -14.53 -5.28 -19.45
CA ASN A 163 -15.48 -4.49 -18.67
C ASN A 163 -14.86 -3.83 -17.41
N ASN A 164 -13.59 -4.08 -17.12
CA ASN A 164 -12.91 -3.46 -16.00
C ASN A 164 -12.34 -2.10 -16.40
N GLN A 165 -13.23 -1.12 -16.53
CA GLN A 165 -12.91 0.22 -17.01
C GLN A 165 -11.80 0.90 -16.17
N VAL A 166 -11.78 0.66 -14.86
CA VAL A 166 -10.76 1.23 -13.95
C VAL A 166 -9.35 0.74 -14.25
N ARG A 167 -9.22 -0.49 -14.78
CA ARG A 167 -7.91 -1.05 -15.13
C ARG A 167 -7.55 -0.84 -16.60
N VAL A 168 -8.52 -0.55 -17.45
CA VAL A 168 -8.30 -0.23 -18.86
C VAL A 168 -7.77 1.21 -19.00
N LEU A 169 -8.19 2.14 -18.10
CA LEU A 169 -7.67 3.49 -17.96
C LEU A 169 -6.31 3.51 -17.22
#